data_ad8f419ea977f431483514a7404052be
#
_entry.id   ad8f419ea977f431483514a7404052be
#
_cell.length_a   1.000
_cell.length_b   1.000
_cell.length_c   1.000
_cell.angle_alpha   90.00
_cell.angle_beta   90.00
_cell.angle_gamma   90.00
#
_symmetry.space_group_name_H-M   'P 1'
#
loop_
_entity.id
_entity.type
_entity.pdbx_description
1 polymer ?
#
loop_
_entity_poly.entity_id
_entity_poly.type
_entity_poly.pdbx_seq_one_letter_code
_entity_poly.pdbx_strand_id
1 'polypeptide(L)'
;MQLSEIEREQLYAIVEKYDHHPDVQRMREYIQHGSVTTYQHCKNAALVSFWLNRRLHLHADETSLAVGALLHDFYLYDWHTTGTFHGLRRLFEMHGFSHPGYACVNAKRVFSITRKEQSIIASHMWPLTFRHVPTCREAVIVCLADKYCAVVESMFQRSHAGAVVDGSVDIDGEEW
;
A
#
# COMPACT_ATOMS: atom_id res chain seq x y z
N MET A 1 10.10 -7.98 -11.03
CA MET A 1 8.97 -7.36 -11.78
C MET A 1 9.43 -5.97 -12.17
N GLN A 2 9.44 -5.65 -13.47
CA GLN A 2 9.87 -4.31 -13.90
C GLN A 2 8.84 -3.75 -14.88
N LEU A 3 8.45 -2.49 -14.65
CA LEU A 3 7.76 -1.67 -15.62
C LEU A 3 8.79 -1.08 -16.59
N SER A 4 8.40 -0.87 -17.86
CA SER A 4 9.20 -0.07 -18.77
C SER A 4 9.22 1.39 -18.32
N GLU A 5 10.17 2.18 -18.81
CA GLU A 5 10.27 3.62 -18.50
C GLU A 5 8.96 4.35 -18.82
N ILE A 6 8.38 4.09 -19.99
CA ILE A 6 7.09 4.68 -20.40
C ILE A 6 5.95 4.28 -19.42
N GLU A 7 5.93 3.04 -18.96
CA GLU A 7 4.91 2.60 -18.00
C GLU A 7 5.09 3.25 -16.62
N ARG A 8 6.33 3.50 -16.19
CA ARG A 8 6.62 4.23 -14.96
C ARG A 8 6.16 5.69 -15.07
N GLU A 9 6.49 6.37 -16.16
CA GLU A 9 6.03 7.74 -16.42
C GLU A 9 4.50 7.83 -16.41
N GLN A 10 3.81 6.86 -17.01
CA GLN A 10 2.35 6.82 -17.02
C GLN A 10 1.76 6.61 -15.63
N LEU A 11 2.34 5.70 -14.83
CA LEU A 11 1.95 5.52 -13.43
C LEU A 11 2.20 6.79 -12.62
N TYR A 12 3.39 7.39 -12.77
CA TYR A 12 3.75 8.61 -12.07
C TYR A 12 2.81 9.77 -12.41
N ALA A 13 2.48 9.98 -13.67
CA ALA A 13 1.54 11.01 -14.09
C ALA A 13 0.14 10.87 -13.43
N ILE A 14 -0.27 9.64 -13.08
CA ILE A 14 -1.52 9.40 -12.37
C ILE A 14 -1.41 9.80 -10.89
N VAL A 15 -0.29 9.46 -10.25
CA VAL A 15 -0.15 9.59 -8.79
C VAL A 15 0.53 10.87 -8.34
N GLU A 16 1.20 11.60 -9.22
CA GLU A 16 2.04 12.77 -8.92
C GLU A 16 1.39 13.78 -7.96
N LYS A 17 0.14 14.16 -8.25
CA LYS A 17 -0.58 15.13 -7.40
C LYS A 17 -0.86 14.65 -5.99
N TYR A 18 -0.93 13.32 -5.80
CA TYR A 18 -1.11 12.70 -4.48
C TYR A 18 0.24 12.52 -3.81
N ASP A 19 1.23 12.06 -4.57
CA ASP A 19 2.57 11.75 -4.10
C ASP A 19 3.24 12.96 -3.44
N HIS A 20 3.16 14.14 -4.05
CA HIS A 20 3.74 15.37 -3.50
C HIS A 20 2.94 15.99 -2.33
N HIS A 21 1.80 15.43 -1.96
CA HIS A 21 1.02 15.99 -0.86
C HIS A 21 1.73 15.79 0.49
N PRO A 22 1.83 16.83 1.35
CA PRO A 22 2.56 16.74 2.63
C PRO A 22 2.13 15.56 3.50
N ASP A 23 0.84 15.26 3.57
CA ASP A 23 0.35 14.13 4.36
C ASP A 23 0.75 12.76 3.77
N VAL A 24 0.91 12.63 2.45
CA VAL A 24 1.44 11.42 1.82
C VAL A 24 2.93 11.30 2.13
N GLN A 25 3.69 12.40 2.05
CA GLN A 25 5.10 12.39 2.41
C GLN A 25 5.35 12.07 3.90
N ARG A 26 4.40 12.41 4.80
CA ARG A 26 4.46 12.00 6.21
C ARG A 26 4.39 10.48 6.41
N MET A 27 3.89 9.72 5.47
CA MET A 27 3.91 8.25 5.54
C MET A 27 5.35 7.69 5.58
N ARG A 28 6.37 8.48 5.26
CA ARG A 28 7.80 8.15 5.43
C ARG A 28 8.23 8.07 6.91
N GLU A 29 7.46 8.69 7.80
CA GLU A 29 7.73 8.70 9.24
C GLU A 29 7.28 7.39 9.92
N TYR A 30 6.45 6.58 9.25
CA TYR A 30 5.85 5.38 9.81
C TYR A 30 6.43 4.12 9.16
N ILE A 31 6.90 3.19 10.00
CA ILE A 31 7.43 1.91 9.53
C ILE A 31 6.26 0.94 9.30
N GLN A 32 6.22 0.32 8.13
CA GLN A 32 5.22 -0.69 7.78
C GLN A 32 5.73 -2.10 8.11
N HIS A 33 6.82 -2.50 7.49
CA HIS A 33 7.45 -3.79 7.68
C HIS A 33 8.96 -3.60 7.83
N GLY A 34 9.50 -3.89 9.02
CA GLY A 34 10.91 -3.81 9.34
C GLY A 34 11.58 -2.46 9.11
N SER A 35 12.28 -2.22 7.99
CA SER A 35 12.85 -0.91 7.60
C SER A 35 12.04 -0.19 6.52
N VAL A 36 11.06 -0.86 5.91
CA VAL A 36 10.22 -0.28 4.86
C VAL A 36 9.18 0.64 5.47
N THR A 37 9.15 1.89 5.00
CA THR A 37 8.15 2.87 5.45
C THR A 37 6.79 2.59 4.82
N THR A 38 5.72 3.07 5.45
CA THR A 38 4.36 2.99 4.86
C THR A 38 4.30 3.64 3.48
N TYR A 39 5.02 4.75 3.29
CA TYR A 39 5.14 5.40 1.97
C TYR A 39 5.74 4.46 0.93
N GLN A 40 6.89 3.85 1.23
CA GLN A 40 7.57 2.94 0.31
C GLN A 40 6.72 1.72 0.00
N HIS A 41 6.09 1.12 1.02
CA HIS A 41 5.15 0.02 0.85
C HIS A 41 4.01 0.37 -0.11
N CYS A 42 3.37 1.52 0.06
CA CYS A 42 2.28 1.97 -0.81
C CYS A 42 2.75 2.21 -2.26
N LYS A 43 3.94 2.76 -2.46
CA LYS A 43 4.56 2.90 -3.80
C LYS A 43 4.81 1.54 -4.44
N ASN A 44 5.37 0.60 -3.70
CA ASN A 44 5.60 -0.77 -4.16
C ASN A 44 4.27 -1.44 -4.56
N ALA A 45 3.23 -1.31 -3.73
CA ALA A 45 1.90 -1.84 -4.03
C ALA A 45 1.29 -1.21 -5.30
N ALA A 46 1.51 0.09 -5.54
CA ALA A 46 1.06 0.76 -6.76
C ALA A 46 1.81 0.24 -8.01
N LEU A 47 3.14 0.10 -7.94
CA LEU A 47 3.95 -0.49 -9.00
C LEU A 47 3.52 -1.91 -9.36
N VAL A 48 3.38 -2.77 -8.34
CA VAL A 48 2.99 -4.17 -8.51
C VAL A 48 1.57 -4.26 -9.08
N SER A 49 0.63 -3.45 -8.57
CA SER A 49 -0.75 -3.42 -9.07
C SER A 49 -0.82 -3.02 -10.54
N PHE A 50 -0.09 -1.98 -10.92
CA PHE A 50 -0.03 -1.47 -12.29
C PHE A 50 0.60 -2.50 -13.23
N TRP A 51 1.70 -3.14 -12.80
CA TRP A 51 2.36 -4.21 -13.53
C TRP A 51 1.42 -5.40 -13.74
N LEU A 52 0.75 -5.88 -12.70
CA LEU A 52 -0.21 -6.99 -12.78
C LEU A 52 -1.33 -6.68 -13.79
N ASN A 53 -1.92 -5.48 -13.70
CA ASN A 53 -2.97 -5.07 -14.60
C ASN A 53 -2.55 -5.18 -16.07
N ARG A 54 -1.36 -4.69 -16.40
CA ARG A 54 -0.85 -4.66 -17.78
C ARG A 54 -0.39 -6.03 -18.27
N ARG A 55 0.39 -6.75 -17.47
CA ARG A 55 0.95 -8.05 -17.88
C ARG A 55 -0.10 -9.14 -18.00
N LEU A 56 -1.15 -9.09 -17.19
CA LEU A 56 -2.22 -10.07 -17.21
C LEU A 56 -3.46 -9.58 -17.99
N HIS A 57 -3.38 -8.41 -18.62
CA HIS A 57 -4.48 -7.83 -19.41
C HIS A 57 -5.81 -7.79 -18.63
N LEU A 58 -5.77 -7.35 -17.37
CA LEU A 58 -6.93 -7.38 -16.48
C LEU A 58 -7.95 -6.29 -16.79
N HIS A 59 -7.58 -5.28 -17.60
CA HIS A 59 -8.45 -4.18 -18.03
C HIS A 59 -9.08 -3.41 -16.84
N ALA A 60 -8.35 -3.26 -15.76
CA ALA A 60 -8.75 -2.41 -14.65
C ALA A 60 -8.55 -0.93 -15.01
N ASP A 61 -9.32 -0.07 -14.37
CA ASP A 61 -9.14 1.39 -14.46
C ASP A 61 -7.83 1.79 -13.80
N GLU A 62 -6.83 2.15 -14.60
CA GLU A 62 -5.47 2.43 -14.13
C GLU A 62 -5.41 3.60 -13.15
N THR A 63 -6.26 4.61 -13.33
CA THR A 63 -6.31 5.75 -12.41
C THR A 63 -6.79 5.33 -11.02
N SER A 64 -7.95 4.68 -10.94
CA SER A 64 -8.48 4.22 -9.65
C SER A 64 -7.58 3.14 -9.01
N LEU A 65 -6.94 2.30 -9.83
CA LEU A 65 -6.00 1.28 -9.39
C LEU A 65 -4.78 1.90 -8.71
N ALA A 66 -4.10 2.82 -9.40
CA ALA A 66 -2.88 3.46 -8.92
C ALA A 66 -3.14 4.32 -7.68
N VAL A 67 -4.20 5.14 -7.72
CA VAL A 67 -4.58 5.99 -6.58
C VAL A 67 -5.01 5.14 -5.38
N GLY A 68 -5.83 4.12 -5.59
CA GLY A 68 -6.25 3.21 -4.54
C GLY A 68 -5.07 2.48 -3.91
N ALA A 69 -4.10 2.04 -4.71
CA ALA A 69 -2.90 1.38 -4.23
C ALA A 69 -1.97 2.34 -3.48
N LEU A 70 -1.77 3.58 -3.96
CA LEU A 70 -0.93 4.57 -3.25
C LEU A 70 -1.54 4.96 -1.89
N LEU A 71 -2.85 4.99 -1.77
CA LEU A 71 -3.55 5.47 -0.57
C LEU A 71 -4.13 4.36 0.31
N HIS A 72 -3.89 3.07 0.01
CA HIS A 72 -4.53 1.98 0.75
C HIS A 72 -4.18 2.00 2.25
N ASP A 73 -2.97 2.41 2.60
CA ASP A 73 -2.45 2.53 3.96
C ASP A 73 -2.26 3.98 4.43
N PHE A 74 -3.08 4.91 3.94
CA PHE A 74 -3.05 6.33 4.32
C PHE A 74 -3.69 6.58 5.69
N TYR A 75 -3.23 5.86 6.74
CA TYR A 75 -3.79 5.94 8.10
C TYR A 75 -3.13 7.00 9.00
N LEU A 76 -1.89 7.46 8.71
CA LEU A 76 -1.19 8.59 9.35
C LEU A 76 -0.97 8.47 10.88
N TYR A 77 -0.63 7.28 11.36
CA TYR A 77 -0.21 7.06 12.76
C TYR A 77 0.79 5.90 12.84
N ASP A 78 1.64 5.92 13.89
CA ASP A 78 2.54 4.80 14.17
C ASP A 78 1.80 3.67 14.89
N TRP A 79 1.51 2.61 14.18
CA TRP A 79 0.79 1.46 14.71
C TRP A 79 1.63 0.60 15.68
N HIS A 80 2.97 0.75 15.67
CA HIS A 80 3.84 0.05 16.61
C HIS A 80 3.74 0.62 18.02
N THR A 81 3.40 1.90 18.15
CA THR A 81 3.30 2.60 19.45
C THR A 81 1.90 2.60 20.03
N THR A 82 0.87 2.28 19.25
CA THR A 82 -0.55 2.42 19.65
C THR A 82 -1.12 1.24 20.44
N GLY A 83 -0.34 0.23 20.84
CA GLY A 83 -0.88 -0.99 21.46
C GLY A 83 -0.31 -1.38 22.81
N THR A 84 -1.15 -1.34 23.87
CA THR A 84 -0.91 -1.92 25.20
C THR A 84 -1.47 -3.35 25.39
N PHE A 85 -1.84 -4.04 24.33
CA PHE A 85 -2.49 -5.35 24.42
C PHE A 85 -1.50 -6.50 24.28
N HIS A 86 -1.66 -7.57 25.09
CA HIS A 86 -0.83 -8.75 25.10
C HIS A 86 -1.55 -9.97 24.47
N GLY A 87 -0.79 -10.81 23.74
CA GLY A 87 -1.24 -12.09 23.20
C GLY A 87 -1.95 -12.02 21.83
N LEU A 88 -2.65 -13.13 21.45
CA LEU A 88 -3.39 -13.26 20.18
C LEU A 88 -4.43 -12.15 19.94
N ARG A 89 -4.97 -11.58 21.00
CA ARG A 89 -5.89 -10.44 20.96
C ARG A 89 -5.25 -9.21 20.32
N ARG A 90 -3.95 -9.04 20.48
CA ARG A 90 -3.16 -7.98 19.85
C ARG A 90 -3.21 -8.04 18.32
N LEU A 91 -3.21 -9.25 17.74
CA LEU A 91 -3.31 -9.44 16.29
C LEU A 91 -4.71 -9.11 15.74
N PHE A 92 -5.78 -9.37 16.51
CA PHE A 92 -7.15 -9.27 16.03
C PHE A 92 -7.82 -7.92 16.31
N GLU A 93 -7.46 -7.22 17.39
CA GLU A 93 -8.14 -5.97 17.80
C GLU A 93 -7.50 -4.69 17.29
N MET A 94 -6.31 -4.75 16.65
CA MET A 94 -5.49 -3.56 16.52
C MET A 94 -5.45 -2.96 15.11
N HIS A 95 -4.40 -3.20 14.41
CA HIS A 95 -4.11 -2.45 13.19
C HIS A 95 -4.79 -3.08 11.96
N GLY A 96 -4.68 -4.39 11.80
CA GLY A 96 -5.16 -5.10 10.61
C GLY A 96 -6.66 -4.96 10.33
N PHE A 97 -7.49 -4.72 11.35
CA PHE A 97 -8.93 -4.58 11.18
C PHE A 97 -9.42 -3.13 11.05
N SER A 98 -8.68 -2.18 11.59
CA SER A 98 -9.12 -0.78 11.69
C SER A 98 -8.45 0.16 10.71
N HIS A 99 -7.20 -0.12 10.31
CA HIS A 99 -6.46 0.81 9.44
C HIS A 99 -7.11 1.06 8.06
N PRO A 100 -7.78 0.09 7.38
CA PRO A 100 -8.44 0.39 6.12
C PRO A 100 -9.53 1.47 6.28
N GLY A 101 -10.23 1.44 7.42
CA GLY A 101 -11.23 2.45 7.75
C GLY A 101 -10.61 3.84 7.94
N TYR A 102 -9.52 3.93 8.70
CA TYR A 102 -8.80 5.19 8.90
C TYR A 102 -8.19 5.71 7.60
N ALA A 103 -7.55 4.85 6.81
CA ALA A 103 -7.00 5.20 5.52
C ALA A 103 -8.09 5.75 4.57
N CYS A 104 -9.24 5.09 4.50
CA CYS A 104 -10.38 5.52 3.69
C CYS A 104 -10.92 6.90 4.13
N VAL A 105 -11.10 7.12 5.43
CA VAL A 105 -11.57 8.40 5.98
C VAL A 105 -10.56 9.52 5.69
N ASN A 106 -9.27 9.29 5.91
CA ASN A 106 -8.23 10.27 5.64
C ASN A 106 -8.15 10.60 4.14
N ALA A 107 -8.09 9.58 3.27
CA ALA A 107 -8.03 9.76 1.83
C ALA A 107 -9.26 10.54 1.30
N LYS A 108 -10.44 10.24 1.81
CA LYS A 108 -11.66 10.97 1.46
C LYS A 108 -11.61 12.44 1.92
N ARG A 109 -11.12 12.68 3.12
CA ARG A 109 -11.02 14.03 3.69
C ARG A 109 -10.03 14.92 2.93
N VAL A 110 -8.88 14.34 2.55
CA VAL A 110 -7.77 15.09 1.95
C VAL A 110 -7.93 15.21 0.43
N PHE A 111 -8.33 14.12 -0.26
CA PHE A 111 -8.29 14.03 -1.72
C PHE A 111 -9.66 13.93 -2.40
N SER A 112 -10.75 13.86 -1.65
CA SER A 112 -12.09 13.66 -2.23
C SER A 112 -12.17 12.45 -3.18
N ILE A 113 -11.56 11.34 -2.79
CA ILE A 113 -11.48 10.11 -3.59
C ILE A 113 -12.85 9.58 -4.03
N THR A 114 -12.89 8.91 -5.18
CA THR A 114 -14.09 8.30 -5.76
C THR A 114 -14.63 7.13 -4.90
N ARG A 115 -15.86 6.70 -5.15
CA ARG A 115 -16.44 5.51 -4.50
C ARG A 115 -15.66 4.23 -4.83
N LYS A 116 -15.09 4.14 -6.05
CA LYS A 116 -14.26 3.02 -6.45
C LYS A 116 -12.97 2.97 -5.63
N GLU A 117 -12.26 4.07 -5.53
CA GLU A 117 -11.05 4.20 -4.70
C GLU A 117 -11.33 3.92 -3.22
N GLN A 118 -12.45 4.41 -2.68
CA GLN A 118 -12.89 4.06 -1.33
C GLN A 118 -13.10 2.55 -1.16
N SER A 119 -13.70 1.88 -2.15
CA SER A 119 -13.89 0.42 -2.13
C SER A 119 -12.55 -0.33 -2.15
N ILE A 120 -11.59 0.12 -2.96
CA ILE A 120 -10.24 -0.45 -3.03
C ILE A 120 -9.57 -0.35 -1.65
N ILE A 121 -9.51 0.85 -1.08
CA ILE A 121 -8.89 1.10 0.22
C ILE A 121 -9.56 0.29 1.33
N ALA A 122 -10.89 0.28 1.38
CA ALA A 122 -11.62 -0.41 2.45
C ALA A 122 -11.49 -1.93 2.41
N SER A 123 -11.21 -2.53 1.24
CA SER A 123 -11.21 -3.99 1.09
C SER A 123 -9.81 -4.62 0.90
N HIS A 124 -8.72 -3.84 0.91
CA HIS A 124 -7.38 -4.38 0.65
C HIS A 124 -6.96 -5.46 1.67
N MET A 125 -7.44 -5.41 2.90
CA MET A 125 -7.14 -6.39 3.94
C MET A 125 -7.98 -7.68 3.88
N TRP A 126 -8.83 -7.86 2.85
CA TRP A 126 -9.52 -9.14 2.68
C TRP A 126 -8.50 -10.30 2.48
N PRO A 127 -8.72 -11.51 3.06
CA PRO A 127 -9.89 -11.98 3.82
C PRO A 127 -9.86 -11.65 5.33
N LEU A 128 -8.82 -11.00 5.86
CA LEU A 128 -8.75 -10.66 7.28
C LEU A 128 -9.98 -9.83 7.70
N THR A 129 -10.32 -8.80 6.92
CA THR A 129 -11.56 -8.04 7.07
C THR A 129 -12.68 -8.66 6.24
N PHE A 130 -13.21 -9.81 6.67
CA PHE A 130 -14.15 -10.63 5.91
C PHE A 130 -15.44 -9.90 5.48
N ARG A 131 -15.82 -8.81 6.14
CA ARG A 131 -16.99 -7.99 5.80
C ARG A 131 -16.77 -7.05 4.62
N HIS A 132 -15.50 -6.76 4.28
CA HIS A 132 -15.14 -5.87 3.19
C HIS A 132 -14.53 -6.67 2.03
N VAL A 133 -15.40 -7.39 1.33
CA VAL A 133 -14.98 -8.20 0.17
C VAL A 133 -14.66 -7.28 -1.00
N PRO A 134 -13.54 -7.50 -1.72
CA PRO A 134 -13.25 -6.77 -2.96
C PRO A 134 -14.36 -6.98 -3.99
N THR A 135 -14.97 -5.89 -4.46
CA THR A 135 -16.13 -5.95 -5.38
C THR A 135 -15.82 -5.50 -6.81
N CYS A 136 -14.59 -5.04 -7.05
CA CYS A 136 -14.12 -4.66 -8.38
C CYS A 136 -12.71 -5.22 -8.64
N ARG A 137 -12.30 -5.24 -9.91
CA ARG A 137 -10.99 -5.77 -10.33
C ARG A 137 -9.84 -5.07 -9.64
N GLU A 138 -9.90 -3.76 -9.56
CA GLU A 138 -8.91 -2.90 -8.92
C GLU A 138 -8.71 -3.29 -7.45
N ALA A 139 -9.80 -3.52 -6.73
CA ALA A 139 -9.75 -3.94 -5.33
C ALA A 139 -9.11 -5.32 -5.15
N VAL A 140 -9.39 -6.26 -6.06
CA VAL A 140 -8.74 -7.59 -6.04
C VAL A 140 -7.25 -7.47 -6.32
N ILE A 141 -6.88 -6.66 -7.34
CA ILE A 141 -5.48 -6.47 -7.72
C ILE A 141 -4.69 -5.85 -6.56
N VAL A 142 -5.20 -4.76 -5.97
CA VAL A 142 -4.52 -4.10 -4.84
C VAL A 142 -4.42 -5.03 -3.63
N CYS A 143 -5.48 -5.78 -3.32
CA CYS A 143 -5.48 -6.75 -2.24
C CYS A 143 -4.39 -7.83 -2.41
N LEU A 144 -4.13 -8.29 -3.65
CA LEU A 144 -3.07 -9.25 -3.94
C LEU A 144 -1.68 -8.61 -3.95
N ALA A 145 -1.56 -7.41 -4.52
CA ALA A 145 -0.31 -6.67 -4.60
C ALA A 145 0.20 -6.29 -3.21
N ASP A 146 -0.66 -5.78 -2.33
CA ASP A 146 -0.37 -5.50 -0.93
C ASP A 146 0.26 -6.72 -0.22
N LYS A 147 -0.42 -7.87 -0.28
CA LYS A 147 0.06 -9.10 0.34
C LYS A 147 1.39 -9.59 -0.23
N TYR A 148 1.54 -9.48 -1.55
CA TYR A 148 2.80 -9.80 -2.21
C TYR A 148 3.92 -8.89 -1.69
N CYS A 149 3.71 -7.57 -1.66
CA CYS A 149 4.68 -6.62 -1.14
C CYS A 149 5.04 -6.91 0.32
N ALA A 150 4.04 -7.12 1.19
CA ALA A 150 4.25 -7.43 2.60
C ALA A 150 5.12 -8.70 2.81
N VAL A 151 4.90 -9.75 2.01
CA VAL A 151 5.71 -10.98 2.07
C VAL A 151 7.13 -10.72 1.61
N VAL A 152 7.30 -10.07 0.45
CA VAL A 152 8.63 -9.78 -0.13
C VAL A 152 9.44 -8.89 0.81
N GLU A 153 8.87 -7.79 1.27
CA GLU A 153 9.49 -6.85 2.20
C GLU A 153 9.90 -7.52 3.51
N SER A 154 9.06 -8.40 4.05
CA SER A 154 9.37 -9.15 5.27
C SER A 154 10.46 -10.21 5.07
N MET A 155 10.57 -10.81 3.88
CA MET A 155 11.59 -11.83 3.56
C MET A 155 12.97 -11.19 3.34
N PHE A 156 13.04 -10.08 2.60
CA PHE A 156 14.32 -9.40 2.35
C PHE A 156 14.99 -8.93 3.63
N GLN A 157 14.24 -8.56 4.64
CA GLN A 157 14.79 -8.17 5.94
C GLN A 157 15.38 -9.32 6.73
N ARG A 158 14.80 -10.51 6.68
CA ARG A 158 15.39 -11.70 7.32
C ARG A 158 16.73 -12.05 6.70
N SER A 159 16.93 -11.77 5.42
CA SER A 159 18.18 -11.99 4.71
C SER A 159 19.26 -10.96 5.06
N HIS A 160 18.90 -9.77 5.51
CA HIS A 160 19.81 -8.66 5.85
C HIS A 160 19.97 -8.40 7.35
N ALA A 161 19.30 -9.17 8.21
CA ALA A 161 19.48 -9.08 9.67
C ALA A 161 20.90 -9.43 10.16
N GLY A 162 21.80 -9.81 9.25
CA GLY A 162 23.24 -10.04 9.49
C GLY A 162 24.17 -8.99 8.89
N ALA A 163 23.65 -8.03 8.12
CA ALA A 163 24.43 -6.92 7.56
C ALA A 163 23.67 -5.61 7.78
N VAL A 164 24.25 -4.74 8.59
CA VAL A 164 23.77 -3.36 8.73
C VAL A 164 23.95 -2.69 7.37
N VAL A 165 22.88 -2.51 6.62
CA VAL A 165 22.84 -1.68 5.42
C VAL A 165 21.66 -0.74 5.57
N ASP A 166 21.99 0.54 5.70
CA ASP A 166 21.12 1.67 5.45
C ASP A 166 20.64 1.60 4.00
N GLY A 167 19.35 1.36 3.78
CA GLY A 167 18.82 1.25 2.43
C GLY A 167 17.36 0.81 2.42
N SER A 168 16.46 1.74 2.05
CA SER A 168 15.12 1.42 1.60
C SER A 168 15.20 0.36 0.49
N VAL A 169 14.54 -0.79 0.68
CA VAL A 169 14.43 -1.80 -0.37
C VAL A 169 13.36 -1.34 -1.34
N ASP A 170 13.78 -0.72 -2.42
CA ASP A 170 12.94 -0.56 -3.60
C ASP A 170 12.87 -1.88 -4.32
N ILE A 171 11.68 -2.38 -4.60
CA ILE A 171 11.48 -3.63 -5.36
C ILE A 171 12.13 -3.53 -6.73
N ASP A 172 12.32 -2.33 -7.25
CA ASP A 172 12.97 -2.03 -8.54
C ASP A 172 14.34 -1.34 -8.39
N GLY A 173 14.80 -0.97 -7.20
CA GLY A 173 16.11 -0.36 -6.98
C GLY A 173 16.27 1.07 -7.52
N GLU A 174 15.19 1.75 -7.86
CA GLU A 174 15.23 3.12 -8.39
C GLU A 174 14.20 4.02 -7.67
N GLU A 175 14.65 5.23 -7.30
CA GLU A 175 13.75 6.31 -6.90
C GLU A 175 12.99 6.84 -8.12
N TRP A 176 11.68 6.97 -8.03
CA TRP A 176 10.83 7.65 -9.00
C TRP A 176 9.95 8.69 -8.34
#